data_87f39d399046e888398d38b60117e2f7
#
_entry.id   87f39d399046e888398d38b60117e2f7
#
_cell.length_a   1.000
_cell.length_b   1.000
_cell.length_c   1.000
_cell.angle_alpha   90.00
_cell.angle_beta   90.00
_cell.angle_gamma   90.00
#
_symmetry.space_group_name_H-M   'P 1'
#
loop_
_entity.id
_entity.type
_entity.pdbx_description
1 polymer ?
#
loop_
_entity_poly.entity_id
_entity_poly.type
_entity_poly.pdbx_seq_one_letter_code
_entity_poly.pdbx_strand_id
1 'polypeptide(L)'
;QYDFDEVIERRGTGALKYEALLPRWGRDDLIPLWVADMDFRTPPFIMEAIRRRCEHEILGYTVKPRPFFEAIRDWVDRRHGWKVNASEIGFAPGIVPGISSAIQCFTEPGDKIMIQPPVYHPFAMIIRENGREIVNNPLILENGRYRMDFNHMKEAVRGCRMFILCNPHNPGGRVWSPEELRRVAEICTANGTLVVSDEIHADLTLPGHRHTVFATVSEQARMNSVTYMAPSKTFNVPGLGSSYVICQNPDLFAKYQDFVSGRELAEGHVFAYDGLISAYSGPEGEEWLAQALDYIQENIRFIDAELRRRMPKIKAIMPDASYLVFLDCR
;
A
#
# COMPACT_ATOMS: atom_id res chain seq x y z
N GLN A 1 -16.64 2.85 21.17
CA GLN A 1 -15.48 3.73 21.09
C GLN A 1 -14.20 2.93 21.34
N TYR A 2 -13.19 3.12 20.49
CA TYR A 2 -11.89 2.45 20.59
C TYR A 2 -10.91 3.32 21.37
N ASP A 3 -9.99 2.69 22.13
CA ASP A 3 -8.95 3.37 22.88
C ASP A 3 -7.65 3.35 22.09
N PHE A 4 -7.25 4.49 21.54
CA PHE A 4 -6.00 4.67 20.81
C PHE A 4 -4.89 5.29 21.69
N ASP A 5 -5.18 5.67 22.94
CA ASP A 5 -4.21 6.16 23.89
C ASP A 5 -3.54 5.02 24.69
N GLU A 6 -4.07 3.81 24.58
CA GLU A 6 -3.49 2.64 25.27
C GLU A 6 -2.04 2.41 24.85
N VAL A 7 -1.13 2.42 25.81
CA VAL A 7 0.28 2.11 25.59
C VAL A 7 0.49 0.61 25.70
N ILE A 8 0.87 -0.02 24.59
CA ILE A 8 1.07 -1.47 24.50
C ILE A 8 2.56 -1.75 24.36
N GLU A 9 3.14 -2.48 25.31
CA GLU A 9 4.56 -2.89 25.22
C GLU A 9 4.74 -3.92 24.10
N ARG A 10 5.66 -3.64 23.19
CA ARG A 10 5.93 -4.47 22.03
C ARG A 10 7.33 -5.11 22.03
N ARG A 11 8.20 -4.73 22.98
CA ARG A 11 9.50 -5.37 23.14
C ARG A 11 9.33 -6.81 23.62
N GLY A 12 10.14 -7.72 23.09
CA GLY A 12 10.05 -9.14 23.42
C GLY A 12 8.90 -9.88 22.69
N THR A 13 8.22 -9.22 21.74
CA THR A 13 7.11 -9.81 20.96
C THR A 13 7.48 -10.17 19.53
N GLY A 14 8.75 -9.97 19.14
CA GLY A 14 9.19 -10.14 17.77
C GLY A 14 8.84 -8.95 16.87
N ALA A 15 8.42 -7.82 17.42
CA ALA A 15 8.07 -6.63 16.66
C ALA A 15 9.32 -6.03 15.98
N LEU A 16 9.39 -6.08 14.66
CA LEU A 16 10.53 -5.57 13.88
C LEU A 16 10.91 -4.14 14.27
N LYS A 17 9.91 -3.30 14.48
CA LYS A 17 10.08 -1.89 14.87
C LYS A 17 11.01 -1.70 16.08
N TYR A 18 10.95 -2.61 17.05
CA TYR A 18 11.71 -2.56 18.31
C TYR A 18 12.90 -3.52 18.30
N GLU A 19 12.71 -4.77 17.90
CA GLU A 19 13.75 -5.80 17.98
C GLU A 19 14.94 -5.55 17.03
N ALA A 20 14.71 -4.83 15.94
CA ALA A 20 15.78 -4.49 15.02
C ALA A 20 16.61 -3.26 15.42
N LEU A 21 16.28 -2.56 16.50
CA LEU A 21 17.00 -1.36 16.92
C LEU A 21 18.46 -1.67 17.26
N LEU A 22 18.69 -2.62 18.16
CA LEU A 22 20.05 -3.00 18.58
C LEU A 22 20.90 -3.54 17.41
N PRO A 23 20.44 -4.51 16.61
CA PRO A 23 21.24 -5.01 15.49
C PRO A 23 21.56 -3.96 14.42
N ARG A 24 20.67 -2.99 14.18
CA ARG A 24 20.84 -2.00 13.12
C ARG A 24 21.61 -0.77 13.55
N TRP A 25 21.41 -0.30 14.79
CA TRP A 25 21.94 0.98 15.27
C TRP A 25 22.77 0.88 16.54
N GLY A 26 23.00 -0.33 17.07
CA GLY A 26 23.80 -0.56 18.26
C GLY A 26 23.17 -0.06 19.57
N ARG A 27 21.88 0.32 19.52
CA ARG A 27 21.13 0.84 20.68
C ARG A 27 19.70 0.32 20.64
N ASP A 28 19.15 -0.03 21.79
CA ASP A 28 17.76 -0.50 21.97
C ASP A 28 16.86 0.52 22.66
N ASP A 29 17.42 1.63 23.13
CA ASP A 29 16.73 2.72 23.81
C ASP A 29 16.22 3.83 22.87
N LEU A 30 16.33 3.64 21.56
CA LEU A 30 15.85 4.59 20.56
C LEU A 30 14.33 4.60 20.50
N ILE A 31 13.75 5.78 20.19
CA ILE A 31 12.33 5.91 19.86
C ILE A 31 12.16 5.52 18.38
N PRO A 32 11.48 4.41 18.08
CA PRO A 32 11.37 3.94 16.70
C PRO A 32 10.31 4.74 15.90
N LEU A 33 10.75 5.40 14.84
CA LEU A 33 9.93 6.17 13.91
C LEU A 33 10.15 5.75 12.46
N TRP A 34 10.41 4.47 12.20
CA TRP A 34 10.90 3.99 10.90
C TRP A 34 10.04 2.93 10.23
N VAL A 35 9.48 1.98 10.95
CA VAL A 35 8.60 0.95 10.39
C VAL A 35 7.17 1.43 10.36
N ALA A 36 6.53 1.31 9.21
CA ALA A 36 5.14 1.73 9.03
C ALA A 36 4.15 0.64 9.47
N ASP A 37 4.17 0.31 10.76
CA ASP A 37 3.05 -0.28 11.47
C ASP A 37 2.62 0.67 12.61
N MET A 38 1.38 0.54 13.06
CA MET A 38 0.85 1.36 14.15
C MET A 38 1.06 0.67 15.50
N ASP A 39 1.08 1.44 16.58
CA ASP A 39 1.13 0.91 17.93
C ASP A 39 -0.27 0.72 18.55
N PHE A 40 -1.31 0.91 17.74
CA PHE A 40 -2.69 0.63 18.12
C PHE A 40 -2.96 -0.88 18.18
N ARG A 41 -3.79 -1.27 19.12
CA ARG A 41 -4.30 -2.64 19.19
C ARG A 41 -4.98 -3.03 17.86
N THR A 42 -4.68 -4.22 17.36
CA THR A 42 -5.40 -4.79 16.22
C THR A 42 -6.91 -4.78 16.53
N PRO A 43 -7.76 -4.36 15.57
CA PRO A 43 -9.20 -4.30 15.79
C PRO A 43 -9.78 -5.58 16.38
N PRO A 44 -10.66 -5.50 17.39
CA PRO A 44 -11.14 -6.67 18.11
C PRO A 44 -11.88 -7.67 17.23
N PHE A 45 -12.62 -7.21 16.22
CA PHE A 45 -13.33 -8.08 15.27
C PHE A 45 -12.39 -8.95 14.42
N ILE A 46 -11.18 -8.45 14.10
CA ILE A 46 -10.15 -9.23 13.39
C ILE A 46 -9.56 -10.28 14.34
N MET A 47 -9.23 -9.89 15.56
CA MET A 47 -8.68 -10.80 16.56
C MET A 47 -9.68 -11.91 16.93
N GLU A 48 -10.94 -11.58 17.00
CA GLU A 48 -12.02 -12.54 17.24
C GLU A 48 -12.14 -13.58 16.11
N ALA A 49 -12.09 -13.12 14.86
CA ALA A 49 -12.11 -14.01 13.70
C ALA A 49 -10.94 -15.01 13.70
N ILE A 50 -9.74 -14.53 14.05
CA ILE A 50 -8.55 -15.39 14.18
C ILE A 50 -8.73 -16.41 15.31
N ARG A 51 -9.20 -15.99 16.50
CA ARG A 51 -9.47 -16.90 17.63
C ARG A 51 -10.50 -17.96 17.26
N ARG A 52 -11.58 -17.56 16.61
CA ARG A 52 -12.62 -18.49 16.12
C ARG A 52 -12.05 -19.52 15.14
N ARG A 53 -11.14 -19.08 14.25
CA ARG A 53 -10.47 -20.02 13.35
C ARG A 53 -9.60 -21.02 14.10
N CYS A 54 -8.99 -20.63 15.22
CA CYS A 54 -8.21 -21.52 16.08
C CYS A 54 -9.06 -22.58 16.82
N GLU A 55 -10.37 -22.39 16.96
CA GLU A 55 -11.27 -23.40 17.55
C GLU A 55 -11.29 -24.71 16.75
N HIS A 56 -11.02 -24.62 15.44
CA HIS A 56 -10.76 -25.79 14.62
C HIS A 56 -9.24 -26.08 14.63
N GLU A 57 -8.84 -27.06 15.42
CA GLU A 57 -7.45 -27.36 15.78
C GLU A 57 -6.61 -28.00 14.67
N ILE A 58 -7.09 -28.00 13.41
CA ILE A 58 -6.34 -28.48 12.26
C ILE A 58 -5.98 -27.29 11.36
N LEU A 59 -4.68 -26.98 11.26
CA LEU A 59 -4.12 -25.96 10.41
C LEU A 59 -3.60 -26.60 9.10
N GLY A 60 -4.53 -27.20 8.34
CA GLY A 60 -4.22 -27.85 7.08
C GLY A 60 -4.13 -26.88 5.90
N TYR A 61 -3.91 -27.43 4.71
CA TYR A 61 -3.99 -26.66 3.48
C TYR A 61 -5.37 -26.02 3.33
N THR A 62 -5.39 -24.80 2.81
CA THR A 62 -6.61 -24.02 2.62
C THR A 62 -6.73 -23.50 1.20
N VAL A 63 -7.93 -23.09 0.83
CA VAL A 63 -8.21 -22.43 -0.46
C VAL A 63 -8.77 -21.04 -0.19
N LYS A 64 -8.70 -20.16 -1.19
CA LYS A 64 -9.39 -18.88 -1.13
C LYS A 64 -10.90 -19.12 -1.07
N PRO A 65 -11.57 -18.81 0.04
CA PRO A 65 -13.01 -19.03 0.15
C PRO A 65 -13.77 -17.95 -0.64
N ARG A 66 -14.98 -18.28 -1.08
CA ARG A 66 -15.85 -17.31 -1.78
C ARG A 66 -15.99 -15.97 -1.03
N PRO A 67 -16.20 -15.96 0.31
CA PRO A 67 -16.28 -14.70 1.06
C PRO A 67 -15.04 -13.79 0.96
N PHE A 68 -13.86 -14.34 0.65
CA PHE A 68 -12.65 -13.53 0.40
C PHE A 68 -12.84 -12.58 -0.79
N PHE A 69 -13.35 -13.10 -1.90
CA PHE A 69 -13.61 -12.30 -3.10
C PHE A 69 -14.75 -11.33 -2.91
N GLU A 70 -15.81 -11.76 -2.24
CA GLU A 70 -16.98 -10.92 -1.93
C GLU A 70 -16.60 -9.76 -1.03
N ALA A 71 -15.83 -10.02 0.02
CA ALA A 71 -15.36 -8.97 0.94
C ALA A 71 -14.52 -7.90 0.23
N ILE A 72 -13.59 -8.32 -0.63
CA ILE A 72 -12.77 -7.38 -1.42
C ILE A 72 -13.65 -6.58 -2.39
N ARG A 73 -14.48 -7.25 -3.18
CA ARG A 73 -15.35 -6.60 -4.14
C ARG A 73 -16.24 -5.54 -3.48
N ASP A 74 -16.89 -5.91 -2.39
CA ASP A 74 -17.83 -5.04 -1.70
C ASP A 74 -17.11 -3.88 -0.99
N TRP A 75 -15.90 -4.11 -0.49
CA TRP A 75 -15.07 -3.08 0.13
C TRP A 75 -14.62 -2.02 -0.88
N VAL A 76 -14.03 -2.44 -2.01
CA VAL A 76 -13.52 -1.48 -3.01
C VAL A 76 -14.65 -0.74 -3.72
N ASP A 77 -15.82 -1.35 -3.87
CA ASP A 77 -17.01 -0.67 -4.37
C ASP A 77 -17.51 0.38 -3.39
N ARG A 78 -17.72 0.00 -2.14
CA ARG A 78 -18.26 0.88 -1.11
C ARG A 78 -17.34 2.05 -0.79
N ARG A 79 -16.04 1.80 -0.69
CA ARG A 79 -15.06 2.84 -0.33
C ARG A 79 -14.56 3.67 -1.51
N HIS A 80 -14.40 3.07 -2.65
CA HIS A 80 -13.71 3.71 -3.79
C HIS A 80 -14.59 3.80 -5.05
N GLY A 81 -15.80 3.27 -5.03
CA GLY A 81 -16.69 3.24 -6.19
C GLY A 81 -16.15 2.37 -7.33
N TRP A 82 -15.26 1.41 -7.01
CA TRP A 82 -14.62 0.57 -8.00
C TRP A 82 -15.37 -0.75 -8.17
N LYS A 83 -16.01 -0.90 -9.32
CA LYS A 83 -16.73 -2.13 -9.68
C LYS A 83 -15.75 -3.15 -10.25
N VAL A 84 -15.60 -4.27 -9.55
CA VAL A 84 -14.74 -5.39 -9.94
C VAL A 84 -15.48 -6.71 -9.86
N ASN A 85 -15.05 -7.69 -10.64
CA ASN A 85 -15.56 -9.06 -10.59
C ASN A 85 -14.60 -9.95 -9.79
N ALA A 86 -15.10 -11.02 -9.19
CA ALA A 86 -14.28 -11.99 -8.47
C ALA A 86 -13.15 -12.58 -9.35
N SER A 87 -13.40 -12.74 -10.66
CA SER A 87 -12.43 -13.24 -11.64
C SER A 87 -11.27 -12.27 -11.93
N GLU A 88 -11.34 -11.04 -11.44
CA GLU A 88 -10.33 -10.00 -11.59
C GLU A 88 -9.46 -9.85 -10.32
N ILE A 89 -9.75 -10.64 -9.28
CA ILE A 89 -9.11 -10.56 -7.96
C ILE A 89 -8.23 -11.79 -7.72
N GLY A 90 -6.98 -11.55 -7.30
CA GLY A 90 -6.06 -12.60 -6.86
C GLY A 90 -5.48 -12.31 -5.48
N PHE A 91 -4.93 -13.33 -4.85
CA PHE A 91 -4.19 -13.20 -3.59
C PHE A 91 -2.74 -12.78 -3.85
N ALA A 92 -2.17 -12.01 -2.92
CA ALA A 92 -0.74 -11.74 -2.84
C ALA A 92 -0.27 -11.83 -1.38
N PRO A 93 0.92 -12.42 -1.10
CA PRO A 93 1.41 -12.61 0.26
C PRO A 93 1.90 -11.31 0.93
N GLY A 94 1.88 -10.23 0.19
CA GLY A 94 2.27 -8.89 0.58
C GLY A 94 2.39 -8.01 -0.66
N ILE A 95 2.42 -6.69 -0.48
CA ILE A 95 2.52 -5.77 -1.61
C ILE A 95 3.90 -5.88 -2.29
N VAL A 96 4.98 -5.84 -1.51
CA VAL A 96 6.34 -5.90 -2.07
C VAL A 96 6.60 -7.25 -2.77
N PRO A 97 6.27 -8.41 -2.20
CA PRO A 97 6.35 -9.68 -2.92
C PRO A 97 5.45 -9.73 -4.16
N GLY A 98 4.26 -9.16 -4.09
CA GLY A 98 3.33 -9.07 -5.21
C GLY A 98 3.91 -8.25 -6.37
N ILE A 99 4.45 -7.07 -6.10
CA ILE A 99 5.10 -6.21 -7.10
C ILE A 99 6.35 -6.90 -7.66
N SER A 100 7.13 -7.57 -6.83
CA SER A 100 8.27 -8.36 -7.30
C SER A 100 7.86 -9.45 -8.29
N SER A 101 6.73 -10.12 -8.02
CA SER A 101 6.15 -11.09 -8.96
C SER A 101 5.70 -10.43 -10.26
N ALA A 102 5.10 -9.23 -10.21
CA ALA A 102 4.72 -8.49 -11.40
C ALA A 102 5.94 -8.08 -12.24
N ILE A 103 7.03 -7.64 -11.59
CA ILE A 103 8.30 -7.32 -12.26
C ILE A 103 8.80 -8.54 -13.04
N GLN A 104 8.87 -9.69 -12.40
CA GLN A 104 9.35 -10.93 -13.03
C GLN A 104 8.41 -11.42 -14.14
N CYS A 105 7.10 -11.26 -13.95
CA CYS A 105 6.10 -11.72 -14.91
C CYS A 105 6.05 -10.86 -16.19
N PHE A 106 6.12 -9.54 -16.05
CA PHE A 106 5.84 -8.59 -17.13
C PHE A 106 7.07 -7.92 -17.74
N THR A 107 8.26 -8.15 -17.18
CA THR A 107 9.51 -7.58 -17.68
C THR A 107 10.60 -8.65 -17.76
N GLU A 108 11.69 -8.32 -18.45
CA GLU A 108 12.86 -9.16 -18.59
C GLU A 108 14.07 -8.52 -17.85
N PRO A 109 15.08 -9.30 -17.46
CA PRO A 109 16.33 -8.75 -16.94
C PRO A 109 16.90 -7.66 -17.87
N GLY A 110 17.30 -6.53 -17.28
CA GLY A 110 17.79 -5.36 -18.03
C GLY A 110 16.71 -4.38 -18.48
N ASP A 111 15.42 -4.74 -18.38
CA ASP A 111 14.34 -3.79 -18.66
C ASP A 111 14.33 -2.63 -17.67
N LYS A 112 13.89 -1.47 -18.15
CA LYS A 112 13.77 -0.24 -17.38
C LYS A 112 12.42 -0.14 -16.69
N ILE A 113 12.46 0.20 -15.40
CA ILE A 113 11.28 0.41 -14.56
C ILE A 113 11.37 1.80 -13.94
N MET A 114 10.33 2.62 -14.15
CA MET A 114 10.26 3.99 -13.62
C MET A 114 9.68 4.00 -12.20
N ILE A 115 10.25 4.86 -11.36
CA ILE A 115 9.74 5.21 -10.03
C ILE A 115 9.85 6.73 -9.82
N GLN A 116 9.17 7.25 -8.79
CA GLN A 116 9.10 8.70 -8.51
C GLN A 116 9.67 9.05 -7.12
N PRO A 117 11.01 9.11 -6.98
CA PRO A 117 11.61 9.49 -5.69
C PRO A 117 11.28 10.95 -5.29
N PRO A 118 11.25 11.24 -3.96
CA PRO A 118 11.40 10.30 -2.86
C PRO A 118 10.19 9.38 -2.79
N VAL A 119 10.42 8.07 -2.76
CA VAL A 119 9.36 7.05 -2.77
C VAL A 119 9.76 5.88 -1.88
N TYR A 120 8.80 5.07 -1.52
CA TYR A 120 8.98 3.88 -0.71
C TYR A 120 10.21 3.07 -1.17
N HIS A 121 11.23 3.02 -0.32
CA HIS A 121 12.57 2.53 -0.70
C HIS A 121 12.61 1.07 -1.18
N PRO A 122 11.71 0.15 -0.74
CA PRO A 122 11.71 -1.21 -1.27
C PRO A 122 11.46 -1.31 -2.77
N PHE A 123 10.83 -0.31 -3.42
CA PHE A 123 10.69 -0.33 -4.88
C PHE A 123 12.04 -0.38 -5.59
N ALA A 124 12.97 0.50 -5.20
CA ALA A 124 14.32 0.48 -5.77
C ALA A 124 15.04 -0.85 -5.49
N MET A 125 14.87 -1.39 -4.28
CA MET A 125 15.47 -2.66 -3.90
C MET A 125 14.99 -3.81 -4.78
N ILE A 126 13.67 -4.00 -4.92
CA ILE A 126 13.14 -5.13 -5.70
C ILE A 126 13.42 -5.00 -7.19
N ILE A 127 13.51 -3.79 -7.74
CA ILE A 127 13.91 -3.56 -9.13
C ILE A 127 15.34 -4.06 -9.35
N ARG A 128 16.28 -3.67 -8.49
CA ARG A 128 17.70 -4.07 -8.58
C ARG A 128 17.90 -5.56 -8.34
N GLU A 129 17.30 -6.10 -7.28
CA GLU A 129 17.45 -7.52 -6.92
C GLU A 129 16.84 -8.45 -7.97
N ASN A 130 15.89 -7.97 -8.76
CA ASN A 130 15.38 -8.70 -9.92
C ASN A 130 16.15 -8.40 -11.24
N GLY A 131 17.27 -7.70 -11.18
CA GLY A 131 18.11 -7.46 -12.35
C GLY A 131 17.51 -6.45 -13.36
N ARG A 132 16.59 -5.59 -12.93
CA ARG A 132 16.01 -4.52 -13.76
C ARG A 132 16.70 -3.19 -13.46
N GLU A 133 16.56 -2.26 -14.38
CA GLU A 133 17.16 -0.92 -14.31
C GLU A 133 16.16 0.11 -13.82
N ILE A 134 16.59 0.95 -12.86
CA ILE A 134 15.75 2.03 -12.32
C ILE A 134 15.85 3.26 -13.23
N VAL A 135 14.69 3.81 -13.59
CA VAL A 135 14.56 5.13 -14.18
C VAL A 135 13.82 6.04 -13.19
N ASN A 136 14.42 7.13 -12.81
CA ASN A 136 13.82 8.07 -11.87
C ASN A 136 13.06 9.19 -12.61
N ASN A 137 11.82 9.40 -12.19
CA ASN A 137 11.05 10.62 -12.46
C ASN A 137 10.83 11.35 -11.13
N PRO A 138 11.79 12.14 -10.64
CA PRO A 138 11.72 12.75 -9.32
C PRO A 138 10.50 13.64 -9.17
N LEU A 139 9.85 13.55 -8.02
CA LEU A 139 8.81 14.50 -7.63
C LEU A 139 9.43 15.86 -7.33
N ILE A 140 8.66 16.91 -7.54
CA ILE A 140 9.05 18.28 -7.23
C ILE A 140 8.36 18.69 -5.92
N LEU A 141 9.16 19.15 -4.94
CA LEU A 141 8.62 19.75 -3.73
C LEU A 141 8.41 21.25 -3.97
N GLU A 142 7.16 21.67 -3.98
CA GLU A 142 6.74 23.04 -4.23
C GLU A 142 5.69 23.45 -3.21
N ASN A 143 5.93 24.56 -2.52
CA ASN A 143 5.04 25.06 -1.47
C ASN A 143 4.67 24.01 -0.39
N GLY A 144 5.66 23.17 0.00
CA GLY A 144 5.46 22.13 1.00
C GLY A 144 4.68 20.90 0.53
N ARG A 145 4.41 20.77 -0.77
CA ARG A 145 3.72 19.61 -1.35
C ARG A 145 4.52 19.03 -2.51
N TYR A 146 4.52 17.72 -2.61
CA TYR A 146 5.08 17.04 -3.78
C TYR A 146 4.11 17.09 -4.96
N ARG A 147 4.64 17.26 -6.15
CA ARG A 147 3.89 17.13 -7.41
C ARG A 147 4.68 16.32 -8.43
N MET A 148 3.99 15.76 -9.39
CA MET A 148 4.60 15.06 -10.53
C MET A 148 5.18 16.07 -11.52
N ASP A 149 6.37 15.77 -12.04
CA ASP A 149 6.94 16.47 -13.18
C ASP A 149 6.58 15.74 -14.47
N PHE A 150 5.45 16.12 -15.07
CA PHE A 150 4.96 15.49 -16.30
C PHE A 150 5.83 15.78 -17.52
N ASN A 151 6.52 16.92 -17.56
CA ASN A 151 7.42 17.21 -18.67
C ASN A 151 8.61 16.27 -18.64
N HIS A 152 9.23 16.11 -17.49
CA HIS A 152 10.30 15.13 -17.30
C HIS A 152 9.78 13.68 -17.48
N MET A 153 8.56 13.35 -17.03
CA MET A 153 7.98 12.02 -17.17
C MET A 153 7.91 11.58 -18.63
N LYS A 154 7.51 12.45 -19.55
CA LYS A 154 7.43 12.17 -20.99
C LYS A 154 8.77 11.71 -21.59
N GLU A 155 9.87 12.21 -21.04
CA GLU A 155 11.21 11.79 -21.45
C GLU A 155 11.66 10.54 -20.69
N ALA A 156 11.48 10.51 -19.38
CA ALA A 156 11.92 9.43 -18.52
C ALA A 156 11.25 8.08 -18.83
N VAL A 157 9.98 8.10 -19.24
CA VAL A 157 9.18 6.89 -19.52
C VAL A 157 9.62 6.16 -20.79
N ARG A 158 10.38 6.85 -21.67
CA ARG A 158 10.81 6.26 -22.94
C ARG A 158 11.65 5.01 -22.73
N GLY A 159 11.20 3.90 -23.32
CA GLY A 159 11.85 2.60 -23.16
C GLY A 159 11.61 1.91 -21.81
N CYS A 160 10.83 2.50 -20.91
CA CYS A 160 10.41 1.82 -19.69
C CYS A 160 9.30 0.80 -19.98
N ARG A 161 9.48 -0.41 -19.47
CA ARG A 161 8.48 -1.49 -19.59
C ARG A 161 7.42 -1.39 -18.51
N MET A 162 7.75 -0.79 -17.37
CA MET A 162 6.87 -0.68 -16.22
C MET A 162 7.09 0.66 -15.49
N PHE A 163 6.02 1.16 -14.89
CA PHE A 163 6.04 2.22 -13.89
C PHE A 163 5.40 1.73 -12.61
N ILE A 164 6.11 1.79 -11.50
CA ILE A 164 5.56 1.49 -10.17
C ILE A 164 5.04 2.80 -9.59
N LEU A 165 3.72 2.97 -9.62
CA LEU A 165 3.01 4.13 -9.08
C LEU A 165 2.70 3.91 -7.60
N CYS A 166 3.03 4.88 -6.76
CA CYS A 166 2.63 4.92 -5.35
C CYS A 166 1.41 5.84 -5.20
N ASN A 167 0.24 5.28 -4.92
CA ASN A 167 -1.05 5.99 -4.96
C ASN A 167 -2.00 5.54 -3.83
N PRO A 168 -2.16 6.28 -2.72
CA PRO A 168 -1.49 7.52 -2.34
C PRO A 168 0.02 7.38 -2.21
N HIS A 169 0.74 8.50 -2.31
CA HIS A 169 2.19 8.49 -2.33
C HIS A 169 2.79 8.39 -0.92
N ASN A 170 3.75 7.47 -0.76
CA ASN A 170 4.58 7.30 0.44
C ASN A 170 6.04 7.61 0.05
N PRO A 171 6.75 8.55 0.74
CA PRO A 171 6.43 9.14 2.05
C PRO A 171 5.73 10.50 1.99
N GLY A 172 5.53 11.08 0.82
CA GLY A 172 5.02 12.45 0.68
C GLY A 172 3.57 12.66 1.10
N GLY A 173 2.79 11.60 1.23
CA GLY A 173 1.40 11.66 1.66
C GLY A 173 0.42 12.24 0.63
N ARG A 174 0.83 12.38 -0.64
CA ARG A 174 -0.04 12.93 -1.68
C ARG A 174 -1.14 11.96 -2.09
N VAL A 175 -2.37 12.48 -2.10
CA VAL A 175 -3.50 11.92 -2.84
C VAL A 175 -3.48 12.54 -4.24
N TRP A 176 -3.23 11.72 -5.27
CA TRP A 176 -3.20 12.20 -6.65
C TRP A 176 -4.60 12.47 -7.17
N SER A 177 -4.77 13.56 -7.93
CA SER A 177 -6.06 13.89 -8.54
C SER A 177 -6.40 12.95 -9.70
N PRO A 178 -7.70 12.82 -10.05
CA PRO A 178 -8.10 12.09 -11.26
C PRO A 178 -7.40 12.58 -12.53
N GLU A 179 -7.17 13.89 -12.65
CA GLU A 179 -6.49 14.50 -13.80
C GLU A 179 -5.02 14.10 -13.86
N GLU A 180 -4.32 14.15 -12.73
CA GLU A 180 -2.93 13.70 -12.63
C GLU A 180 -2.81 12.21 -13.04
N LEU A 181 -3.71 11.36 -12.53
CA LEU A 181 -3.72 9.94 -12.85
C LEU A 181 -4.09 9.65 -14.32
N ARG A 182 -5.00 10.42 -14.93
CA ARG A 182 -5.29 10.31 -16.37
C ARG A 182 -4.07 10.64 -17.21
N ARG A 183 -3.35 11.68 -16.86
CA ARG A 183 -2.10 12.04 -17.56
C ARG A 183 -1.05 10.93 -17.47
N VAL A 184 -0.91 10.30 -16.29
CA VAL A 184 -0.05 9.12 -16.13
C VAL A 184 -0.49 8.01 -17.07
N ALA A 185 -1.79 7.69 -17.11
CA ALA A 185 -2.33 6.65 -17.96
C ALA A 185 -2.06 6.91 -19.46
N GLU A 186 -2.27 8.14 -19.92
CA GLU A 186 -2.01 8.55 -21.30
C GLU A 186 -0.53 8.40 -21.67
N ILE A 187 0.37 8.93 -20.82
CA ILE A 187 1.80 8.89 -21.06
C ILE A 187 2.32 7.43 -21.06
N CYS A 188 1.93 6.64 -20.08
CA CYS A 188 2.37 5.25 -19.98
C CYS A 188 1.83 4.39 -21.12
N THR A 189 0.55 4.52 -21.47
CA THR A 189 -0.06 3.77 -22.57
C THR A 189 0.59 4.11 -23.91
N ALA A 190 0.87 5.39 -24.17
CA ALA A 190 1.53 5.84 -25.39
C ALA A 190 2.96 5.27 -25.54
N ASN A 191 3.60 4.88 -24.46
CA ASN A 191 4.96 4.33 -24.46
C ASN A 191 5.02 2.81 -24.25
N GLY A 192 3.88 2.12 -24.18
CA GLY A 192 3.85 0.69 -23.90
C GLY A 192 4.32 0.32 -22.50
N THR A 193 4.21 1.26 -21.54
CA THR A 193 4.64 1.10 -20.16
C THR A 193 3.47 0.63 -19.30
N LEU A 194 3.56 -0.56 -18.71
CA LEU A 194 2.58 -1.09 -17.77
C LEU A 194 2.65 -0.32 -16.46
N VAL A 195 1.50 0.08 -15.91
CA VAL A 195 1.43 0.70 -14.58
C VAL A 195 1.11 -0.36 -13.54
N VAL A 196 2.01 -0.53 -12.57
CA VAL A 196 1.77 -1.29 -11.34
C VAL A 196 1.49 -0.30 -10.24
N SER A 197 0.24 -0.25 -9.77
CA SER A 197 -0.21 0.73 -8.78
C SER A 197 -0.23 0.12 -7.39
N ASP A 198 0.66 0.61 -6.53
CA ASP A 198 0.65 0.31 -5.10
C ASP A 198 -0.33 1.25 -4.40
N GLU A 199 -1.50 0.71 -4.04
CA GLU A 199 -2.57 1.46 -3.40
C GLU A 199 -2.85 0.99 -1.97
N ILE A 200 -1.82 0.50 -1.28
CA ILE A 200 -1.95 -0.01 0.10
C ILE A 200 -2.45 1.03 1.10
N HIS A 201 -2.20 2.32 0.84
CA HIS A 201 -2.65 3.43 1.68
C HIS A 201 -4.01 4.01 1.25
N ALA A 202 -4.70 3.41 0.31
CA ALA A 202 -5.94 3.92 -0.27
C ALA A 202 -7.03 4.23 0.77
N ASP A 203 -7.17 3.39 1.79
CA ASP A 203 -8.18 3.54 2.84
C ASP A 203 -7.80 4.59 3.90
N LEU A 204 -6.54 5.03 3.91
CA LEU A 204 -6.00 5.95 4.91
C LEU A 204 -6.01 7.41 4.45
N THR A 205 -6.91 7.78 3.55
CA THR A 205 -7.13 9.20 3.23
C THR A 205 -7.67 9.93 4.46
N LEU A 206 -7.00 11.04 4.80
CA LEU A 206 -7.39 11.84 5.96
C LEU A 206 -8.70 12.59 5.68
N PRO A 207 -9.46 12.96 6.71
CA PRO A 207 -10.70 13.72 6.55
C PRO A 207 -10.54 14.94 5.64
N GLY A 208 -11.45 15.08 4.68
CA GLY A 208 -11.40 16.12 3.64
C GLY A 208 -10.72 15.72 2.34
N HIS A 209 -10.12 14.51 2.27
CA HIS A 209 -9.48 13.96 1.07
C HIS A 209 -10.19 12.70 0.60
N ARG A 210 -10.10 12.43 -0.70
CA ARG A 210 -10.67 11.23 -1.31
C ARG A 210 -9.66 10.56 -2.23
N HIS A 211 -9.44 9.28 -2.03
CA HIS A 211 -8.60 8.46 -2.91
C HIS A 211 -9.29 8.24 -4.26
N THR A 212 -8.50 8.27 -5.33
CA THR A 212 -8.91 7.82 -6.65
C THR A 212 -8.10 6.59 -7.04
N VAL A 213 -8.76 5.48 -7.29
CA VAL A 213 -8.12 4.27 -7.81
C VAL A 213 -7.62 4.53 -9.23
N PHE A 214 -6.35 4.23 -9.51
CA PHE A 214 -5.76 4.48 -10.84
C PHE A 214 -6.56 3.84 -11.98
N ALA A 215 -6.95 2.58 -11.81
CA ALA A 215 -7.69 1.83 -12.84
C ALA A 215 -9.06 2.44 -13.21
N THR A 216 -9.58 3.37 -12.39
CA THR A 216 -10.92 3.96 -12.62
C THR A 216 -10.90 5.24 -13.45
N VAL A 217 -9.73 5.84 -13.71
CA VAL A 217 -9.68 7.18 -14.32
C VAL A 217 -9.91 7.18 -15.83
N SER A 218 -9.67 6.06 -16.51
CA SER A 218 -9.90 5.91 -17.95
C SER A 218 -9.88 4.44 -18.34
N GLU A 219 -10.33 4.14 -19.55
CA GLU A 219 -10.22 2.79 -20.14
C GLU A 219 -8.75 2.39 -20.33
N GLN A 220 -7.89 3.32 -20.71
CA GLN A 220 -6.45 3.09 -20.82
C GLN A 220 -5.86 2.68 -19.47
N ALA A 221 -6.19 3.38 -18.38
CA ALA A 221 -5.76 3.03 -17.04
C ALA A 221 -6.27 1.64 -16.63
N ARG A 222 -7.54 1.34 -16.90
CA ARG A 222 -8.17 0.07 -16.58
C ARG A 222 -7.47 -1.11 -17.26
N MET A 223 -7.15 -0.98 -18.55
CA MET A 223 -6.59 -2.05 -19.37
C MET A 223 -5.07 -2.16 -19.32
N ASN A 224 -4.38 -1.15 -18.79
CA ASN A 224 -2.92 -1.10 -18.71
C ASN A 224 -2.41 -0.95 -17.27
N SER A 225 -3.07 -1.61 -16.32
CA SER A 225 -2.64 -1.55 -14.93
C SER A 225 -2.89 -2.83 -14.16
N VAL A 226 -2.06 -3.02 -13.12
CA VAL A 226 -2.20 -4.01 -12.07
C VAL A 226 -2.20 -3.27 -10.75
N THR A 227 -3.24 -3.45 -9.93
CA THR A 227 -3.40 -2.73 -8.66
C THR A 227 -3.22 -3.68 -7.47
N TYR A 228 -2.44 -3.25 -6.49
CA TYR A 228 -2.23 -3.97 -5.23
C TYR A 228 -2.84 -3.20 -4.07
N MET A 229 -3.59 -3.89 -3.23
CA MET A 229 -4.21 -3.38 -2.02
C MET A 229 -4.14 -4.40 -0.88
N ALA A 230 -4.34 -3.96 0.35
CA ALA A 230 -4.36 -4.83 1.52
C ALA A 230 -5.06 -4.17 2.71
N PRO A 231 -5.60 -4.96 3.65
CA PRO A 231 -6.06 -4.44 4.94
C PRO A 231 -4.92 -4.11 5.91
N SER A 232 -3.68 -4.47 5.57
CA SER A 232 -2.54 -4.48 6.49
C SER A 232 -2.20 -3.10 7.07
N LYS A 233 -2.22 -2.05 6.26
CA LYS A 233 -2.01 -0.66 6.72
C LYS A 233 -3.29 -0.07 7.31
N THR A 234 -4.42 -0.35 6.70
CA THR A 234 -5.74 0.14 7.12
C THR A 234 -6.07 -0.27 8.55
N PHE A 235 -5.82 -1.52 8.91
CA PHE A 235 -6.21 -2.13 10.19
C PHE A 235 -5.05 -2.62 11.06
N ASN A 236 -3.83 -2.18 10.75
CA ASN A 236 -2.64 -2.55 11.51
C ASN A 236 -2.42 -4.06 11.62
N VAL A 237 -2.48 -4.77 10.50
CA VAL A 237 -2.33 -6.23 10.44
C VAL A 237 -1.27 -6.69 9.42
N PRO A 238 -0.10 -6.03 9.32
CA PRO A 238 0.92 -6.43 8.34
C PRO A 238 1.46 -7.84 8.59
N GLY A 239 1.43 -8.30 9.84
CA GLY A 239 1.87 -9.65 10.23
C GLY A 239 1.03 -10.79 9.68
N LEU A 240 -0.18 -10.50 9.14
CA LEU A 240 -1.03 -11.53 8.52
C LEU A 240 -0.60 -11.87 7.08
N GLY A 241 0.25 -11.06 6.44
CA GLY A 241 0.66 -11.33 5.07
C GLY A 241 -0.52 -11.51 4.10
N SER A 242 -1.57 -10.70 4.27
CA SER A 242 -2.80 -10.77 3.49
C SER A 242 -2.94 -9.55 2.61
N SER A 243 -2.75 -9.74 1.31
CA SER A 243 -2.87 -8.70 0.29
C SER A 243 -3.58 -9.27 -0.92
N TYR A 244 -4.02 -8.40 -1.80
CA TYR A 244 -4.68 -8.83 -3.04
C TYR A 244 -4.24 -7.97 -4.22
N VAL A 245 -4.40 -8.55 -5.39
CA VAL A 245 -4.15 -7.93 -6.68
C VAL A 245 -5.45 -7.86 -7.45
N ILE A 246 -5.72 -6.75 -8.11
CA ILE A 246 -6.85 -6.58 -9.02
C ILE A 246 -6.32 -6.16 -10.38
N CYS A 247 -6.72 -6.89 -11.41
CA CYS A 247 -6.37 -6.59 -12.79
C CYS A 247 -7.57 -6.86 -13.69
N GLN A 248 -8.07 -5.80 -14.35
CA GLN A 248 -9.26 -5.85 -15.17
C GLN A 248 -8.98 -6.14 -16.66
N ASN A 249 -7.70 -6.22 -17.04
CA ASN A 249 -7.31 -6.75 -18.35
C ASN A 249 -7.17 -8.28 -18.23
N PRO A 250 -8.05 -9.06 -18.87
CA PRO A 250 -8.08 -10.51 -18.70
C PRO A 250 -6.80 -11.21 -19.17
N ASP A 251 -6.13 -10.68 -20.18
CA ASP A 251 -4.88 -11.27 -20.70
C ASP A 251 -3.72 -11.04 -19.75
N LEU A 252 -3.59 -9.83 -19.20
CA LEU A 252 -2.59 -9.53 -18.18
C LEU A 252 -2.86 -10.34 -16.91
N PHE A 253 -4.11 -10.43 -16.48
CA PHE A 253 -4.47 -11.16 -15.27
C PHE A 253 -4.20 -12.66 -15.41
N ALA A 254 -4.57 -13.27 -16.54
CA ALA A 254 -4.30 -14.68 -16.80
C ALA A 254 -2.79 -14.98 -16.77
N LYS A 255 -1.99 -14.16 -17.44
CA LYS A 255 -0.53 -14.28 -17.43
C LYS A 255 0.04 -14.19 -16.03
N TYR A 256 -0.43 -13.23 -15.22
CA TYR A 256 0.01 -13.07 -13.84
C TYR A 256 -0.40 -14.24 -12.95
N GLN A 257 -1.64 -14.71 -13.05
CA GLN A 257 -2.12 -15.85 -12.27
C GLN A 257 -1.36 -17.14 -12.60
N ASP A 258 -1.10 -17.41 -13.86
CA ASP A 258 -0.28 -18.55 -14.27
C ASP A 258 1.14 -18.46 -13.69
N PHE A 259 1.73 -17.26 -13.71
CA PHE A 259 3.05 -17.01 -13.16
C PHE A 259 3.14 -17.29 -11.66
N VAL A 260 2.21 -16.75 -10.86
CA VAL A 260 2.24 -16.91 -9.39
C VAL A 260 1.79 -18.30 -8.97
N SER A 261 0.84 -18.91 -9.68
CA SER A 261 0.41 -20.30 -9.41
C SER A 261 1.52 -21.31 -9.64
N GLY A 262 2.28 -21.14 -10.70
CA GLY A 262 3.44 -22.01 -11.00
C GLY A 262 4.60 -21.88 -9.98
N ARG A 263 4.51 -20.92 -9.05
CA ARG A 263 5.49 -20.66 -7.99
C ARG A 263 4.91 -20.85 -6.58
N GLU A 264 3.70 -21.38 -6.47
CA GLU A 264 3.00 -21.59 -5.20
C GLU A 264 2.78 -20.27 -4.41
N LEU A 265 2.63 -19.13 -5.12
CA LEU A 265 2.47 -17.80 -4.52
C LEU A 265 1.03 -17.27 -4.63
N ALA A 266 0.12 -18.06 -5.22
CA ALA A 266 -1.27 -17.64 -5.45
C ALA A 266 -2.21 -17.90 -4.27
N GLU A 267 -1.75 -18.62 -3.26
CA GLU A 267 -2.54 -19.00 -2.09
C GLU A 267 -1.95 -18.43 -0.80
N GLY A 268 -2.82 -18.08 0.13
CA GLY A 268 -2.44 -17.64 1.47
C GLY A 268 -2.59 -18.73 2.52
N HIS A 269 -2.29 -18.38 3.76
CA HIS A 269 -2.54 -19.23 4.91
C HIS A 269 -3.93 -18.96 5.52
N VAL A 270 -4.38 -19.83 6.37
CA VAL A 270 -5.74 -19.80 6.96
C VAL A 270 -6.10 -18.45 7.60
N PHE A 271 -5.19 -17.84 8.36
CA PHE A 271 -5.45 -16.57 9.04
C PHE A 271 -5.45 -15.36 8.10
N ALA A 272 -4.79 -15.46 6.95
CA ALA A 272 -4.79 -14.40 5.94
C ALA A 272 -6.19 -14.15 5.38
N TYR A 273 -6.94 -15.21 5.13
CA TYR A 273 -8.31 -15.10 4.63
C TYR A 273 -9.30 -14.65 5.71
N ASP A 274 -9.27 -15.27 6.86
CA ASP A 274 -10.18 -14.92 7.96
C ASP A 274 -9.96 -13.48 8.44
N GLY A 275 -8.71 -13.04 8.52
CA GLY A 275 -8.35 -11.68 8.88
C GLY A 275 -8.86 -10.65 7.87
N LEU A 276 -8.68 -10.88 6.58
CA LEU A 276 -9.16 -9.98 5.54
C LEU A 276 -10.68 -9.92 5.47
N ILE A 277 -11.34 -11.08 5.51
CA ILE A 277 -12.80 -11.16 5.47
C ILE A 277 -13.39 -10.38 6.64
N SER A 278 -12.89 -10.59 7.85
CA SER A 278 -13.37 -9.88 9.04
C SER A 278 -13.09 -8.37 8.98
N ALA A 279 -11.96 -7.98 8.40
CA ALA A 279 -11.60 -6.56 8.26
C ALA A 279 -12.57 -5.80 7.34
N TYR A 280 -13.00 -6.44 6.25
CA TYR A 280 -13.77 -5.79 5.20
C TYR A 280 -15.28 -6.05 5.27
N SER A 281 -15.71 -7.02 6.06
CA SER A 281 -17.12 -7.37 6.22
C SER A 281 -17.71 -6.69 7.45
N GLY A 282 -18.93 -6.19 7.32
CA GLY A 282 -19.63 -5.54 8.43
C GLY A 282 -19.29 -4.05 8.60
N PRO A 283 -20.02 -3.36 9.47
CA PRO A 283 -19.84 -1.92 9.72
C PRO A 283 -18.67 -1.58 10.65
N GLU A 284 -18.17 -2.54 11.43
CA GLU A 284 -17.16 -2.31 12.47
C GLU A 284 -15.84 -1.83 11.88
N GLY A 285 -15.48 -2.30 10.68
CA GLY A 285 -14.28 -1.85 9.98
C GLY A 285 -14.34 -0.37 9.62
N GLU A 286 -15.47 0.10 9.11
CA GLU A 286 -15.67 1.53 8.79
C GLU A 286 -15.64 2.38 10.06
N GLU A 287 -16.27 1.93 11.14
CA GLU A 287 -16.30 2.64 12.41
C GLU A 287 -14.91 2.76 13.03
N TRP A 288 -14.16 1.65 13.09
CA TRP A 288 -12.80 1.65 13.61
C TRP A 288 -11.90 2.58 12.81
N LEU A 289 -11.98 2.48 11.48
CA LEU A 289 -11.16 3.27 10.58
C LEU A 289 -11.45 4.77 10.71
N ALA A 290 -12.72 5.16 10.80
CA ALA A 290 -13.08 6.57 10.99
C ALA A 290 -12.47 7.14 12.27
N GLN A 291 -12.59 6.43 13.39
CA GLN A 291 -12.02 6.85 14.67
C GLN A 291 -10.47 6.88 14.63
N ALA A 292 -9.84 5.89 13.98
CA ALA A 292 -8.39 5.86 13.83
C ALA A 292 -7.88 7.05 12.97
N LEU A 293 -8.56 7.37 11.89
CA LEU A 293 -8.19 8.50 11.02
C LEU A 293 -8.33 9.85 11.73
N ASP A 294 -9.36 10.04 12.54
CA ASP A 294 -9.51 11.25 13.35
C ASP A 294 -8.36 11.38 14.34
N TYR A 295 -8.01 10.31 15.04
CA TYR A 295 -6.89 10.28 15.97
C TYR A 295 -5.54 10.56 15.28
N ILE A 296 -5.29 9.91 14.14
CA ILE A 296 -4.09 10.13 13.32
C ILE A 296 -4.00 11.59 12.86
N GLN A 297 -5.10 12.17 12.41
CA GLN A 297 -5.12 13.57 11.97
C GLN A 297 -4.79 14.54 13.11
N GLU A 298 -5.28 14.29 14.32
CA GLU A 298 -4.92 15.11 15.49
C GLU A 298 -3.43 14.97 15.83
N ASN A 299 -2.85 13.76 15.75
CA ASN A 299 -1.41 13.57 15.93
C ASN A 299 -0.58 14.33 14.88
N ILE A 300 -1.00 14.32 13.62
CA ILE A 300 -0.34 15.07 12.55
C ILE A 300 -0.37 16.57 12.83
N ARG A 301 -1.51 17.09 13.24
CA ARG A 301 -1.67 18.52 13.63
C ARG A 301 -0.78 18.87 14.83
N PHE A 302 -0.71 17.98 15.82
CA PHE A 302 0.16 18.15 16.98
C PHE A 302 1.64 18.21 16.56
N ILE A 303 2.10 17.30 15.70
CA ILE A 303 3.48 17.30 15.19
C ILE A 303 3.80 18.62 14.48
N ASP A 304 2.96 19.07 13.57
CA ASP A 304 3.17 20.34 12.84
C ASP A 304 3.24 21.54 13.78
N ALA A 305 2.31 21.63 14.74
CA ALA A 305 2.30 22.71 15.72
C ALA A 305 3.56 22.73 16.61
N GLU A 306 4.00 21.56 17.09
CA GLU A 306 5.19 21.43 17.92
C GLU A 306 6.49 21.73 17.14
N LEU A 307 6.57 21.29 15.89
CA LEU A 307 7.73 21.64 15.04
C LEU A 307 7.80 23.14 14.80
N ARG A 308 6.71 23.77 14.46
CA ARG A 308 6.66 25.25 14.27
C ARG A 308 7.08 26.01 15.53
N ARG A 309 6.64 25.52 16.70
CA ARG A 309 6.93 26.16 17.98
C ARG A 309 8.36 25.93 18.47
N ARG A 310 8.88 24.71 18.35
CA ARG A 310 10.15 24.31 18.97
C ARG A 310 11.32 24.15 18.00
N MET A 311 11.03 23.77 16.75
CA MET A 311 12.03 23.44 15.76
C MET A 311 11.67 24.02 14.38
N PRO A 312 11.57 25.36 14.24
CA PRO A 312 11.02 26.00 13.04
C PRO A 312 11.82 25.75 11.75
N LYS A 313 13.03 25.23 11.86
CA LYS A 313 13.85 24.81 10.72
C LYS A 313 13.43 23.47 10.14
N ILE A 314 12.75 22.62 10.92
CA ILE A 314 12.21 21.34 10.46
C ILE A 314 10.75 21.53 10.10
N LYS A 315 10.39 21.14 8.89
CA LYS A 315 9.03 21.32 8.37
C LYS A 315 8.37 19.96 8.12
N ALA A 316 7.17 19.78 8.62
CA ALA A 316 6.35 18.63 8.25
C ALA A 316 5.78 18.86 6.85
N ILE A 317 5.91 17.86 5.98
CA ILE A 317 5.17 17.81 4.73
C ILE A 317 3.81 17.24 5.06
N MET A 318 2.79 18.10 5.07
CA MET A 318 1.44 17.73 5.54
C MET A 318 0.81 16.70 4.59
N PRO A 319 0.50 15.49 5.08
CA PRO A 319 -0.06 14.45 4.23
C PRO A 319 -1.55 14.65 3.98
N ASP A 320 -2.01 14.21 2.80
CA ASP A 320 -3.43 14.04 2.47
C ASP A 320 -3.91 12.63 2.90
N ALA A 321 -2.97 11.70 3.06
CA ALA A 321 -3.24 10.31 3.41
C ALA A 321 -2.11 9.70 4.22
N SER A 322 -2.42 8.59 4.90
CA SER A 322 -1.51 7.81 5.73
C SER A 322 -1.20 8.45 7.09
N TYR A 323 -0.53 7.68 7.92
CA TYR A 323 -0.01 8.10 9.24
C TYR A 323 1.49 8.42 9.20
N LEU A 324 2.07 8.50 8.01
CA LEU A 324 3.47 8.87 7.80
C LEU A 324 3.58 10.39 7.66
N VAL A 325 4.42 10.99 8.48
CA VAL A 325 4.76 12.41 8.38
C VAL A 325 6.20 12.53 7.93
N PHE A 326 6.40 12.98 6.69
CA PHE A 326 7.73 13.18 6.14
C PHE A 326 8.25 14.55 6.51
N LEU A 327 9.46 14.60 7.07
CA LEU A 327 10.04 15.83 7.57
C LEU A 327 11.10 16.39 6.60
N ASP A 328 10.98 17.66 6.27
CA ASP A 328 12.04 18.39 5.57
C ASP A 328 12.98 19.02 6.60
N CYS A 329 14.20 18.50 6.65
CA CYS A 329 15.24 18.90 7.60
C CYS A 329 16.37 19.72 6.94
N ARG A 330 16.16 20.20 5.70
CA ARG A 330 17.16 21.00 4.96
C ARG A 330 17.19 22.44 5.42
#